data_58d39a722ab608d66ec5c86febf72f1a
#
_entry.id   58d39a722ab608d66ec5c86febf72f1a
#
_cell.length_a   1.000
_cell.length_b   1.000
_cell.length_c   1.000
_cell.angle_alpha   90.00
_cell.angle_beta   90.00
_cell.angle_gamma   90.00
#
_symmetry.space_group_name_H-M   'P 1'
#
loop_
_entity.id
_entity.type
_entity.pdbx_description
1 polymer ?
#
loop_
_entity_poly.entity_id
_entity_poly.type
_entity_poly.pdbx_seq_one_letter_code
_entity_poly.pdbx_strand_id
1 'polypeptide(L)'
;MKVCLTIAGSDSGGGAGIQADLKTFAYHGVFGTSAITLVTAQNTRGVSRIQLLEPDIVRAQIRAVFEDFPIAAVKTGALGNAALVEAVAQELRGRDVPLIVDPVMLAKGGDALLQSNAIEALHTQLFPLATLVTPNLPEAEILLGLKAGFLSDEANVRELLQQSPPLPLLLKGGHGTGATLHDHLLLRDGVQTWSSPRLESRSTHGTGCTLSAAIAAHLALGAPLPLAVERARHYVRAAIEQAPGLGSGAGPMQHFPVR
;
A
#
# COMPACT_ATOMS: atom_id res chain seq x y z
N MET A 1 -20.34 1.26 12.80
CA MET A 1 -19.09 0.63 12.28
C MET A 1 -18.42 1.63 11.36
N LYS A 2 -17.10 1.81 11.40
CA LYS A 2 -16.37 2.66 10.44
C LYS A 2 -16.26 1.93 9.10
N VAL A 3 -16.19 2.70 8.00
CA VAL A 3 -16.14 2.16 6.63
C VAL A 3 -14.85 2.64 5.97
N CYS A 4 -14.09 1.74 5.33
CA CYS A 4 -12.94 2.07 4.50
C CYS A 4 -13.19 1.68 3.05
N LEU A 5 -12.67 2.49 2.12
CA LEU A 5 -12.65 2.17 0.69
C LEU A 5 -11.23 1.79 0.27
N THR A 6 -11.08 0.63 -0.38
CA THR A 6 -9.87 0.32 -1.16
C THR A 6 -10.12 0.55 -2.64
N ILE A 7 -9.18 1.22 -3.31
CA ILE A 7 -9.16 1.45 -4.76
C ILE A 7 -7.89 0.80 -5.29
N ALA A 8 -8.00 -0.43 -5.80
CA ALA A 8 -6.82 -1.22 -6.15
C ALA A 8 -7.13 -2.35 -7.13
N GLY A 9 -6.09 -3.05 -7.58
CA GLY A 9 -6.21 -4.25 -8.37
C GLY A 9 -6.73 -5.45 -7.58
N SER A 10 -7.36 -6.39 -8.30
CA SER A 10 -7.83 -7.68 -7.78
C SER A 10 -6.78 -8.76 -8.00
N ASP A 11 -6.34 -9.42 -6.91
CA ASP A 11 -5.45 -10.59 -6.93
C ASP A 11 -6.27 -11.88 -6.84
N SER A 12 -6.34 -12.67 -7.92
CA SER A 12 -7.04 -13.94 -7.94
C SER A 12 -6.48 -14.98 -6.96
N GLY A 13 -5.19 -14.85 -6.56
CA GLY A 13 -4.56 -15.67 -5.53
C GLY A 13 -4.96 -15.29 -4.10
N GLY A 14 -5.59 -14.12 -3.94
CA GLY A 14 -6.18 -13.67 -2.67
C GLY A 14 -5.19 -13.20 -1.61
N GLY A 15 -3.89 -13.09 -1.91
CA GLY A 15 -2.85 -12.71 -0.98
C GLY A 15 -2.51 -11.22 -0.96
N ALA A 16 -2.88 -10.49 -2.02
CA ALA A 16 -2.61 -9.05 -2.19
C ALA A 16 -3.86 -8.32 -2.72
N GLY A 17 -3.69 -7.09 -3.18
CA GLY A 17 -4.75 -6.28 -3.78
C GLY A 17 -5.95 -6.08 -2.87
N ILE A 18 -7.12 -5.85 -3.49
CA ILE A 18 -8.37 -5.65 -2.73
C ILE A 18 -8.69 -6.81 -1.78
N GLN A 19 -8.29 -8.04 -2.11
CA GLN A 19 -8.55 -9.21 -1.28
C GLN A 19 -7.79 -9.13 0.06
N ALA A 20 -6.53 -8.74 0.03
CA ALA A 20 -5.76 -8.49 1.25
C ALA A 20 -6.31 -7.30 2.04
N ASP A 21 -6.69 -6.22 1.33
CA ASP A 21 -7.21 -5.00 1.95
C ASP A 21 -8.53 -5.27 2.68
N LEU A 22 -9.48 -5.96 2.05
CA LEU A 22 -10.79 -6.29 2.64
C LEU A 22 -10.65 -7.22 3.85
N LYS A 23 -9.77 -8.24 3.77
CA LYS A 23 -9.46 -9.11 4.92
C LYS A 23 -8.87 -8.32 6.08
N THR A 24 -7.96 -7.39 5.78
CA THR A 24 -7.32 -6.51 6.76
C THR A 24 -8.35 -5.59 7.43
N PHE A 25 -9.22 -4.95 6.66
CA PHE A 25 -10.30 -4.13 7.20
C PHE A 25 -11.21 -4.94 8.14
N ALA A 26 -11.61 -6.14 7.70
CA ALA A 26 -12.45 -7.04 8.50
C ALA A 26 -11.78 -7.44 9.81
N TYR A 27 -10.48 -7.78 9.80
CA TYR A 27 -9.72 -8.10 11.01
C TYR A 27 -9.70 -6.95 12.03
N HIS A 28 -9.60 -5.71 11.55
CA HIS A 28 -9.62 -4.52 12.41
C HIS A 28 -11.02 -4.03 12.79
N GLY A 29 -12.09 -4.77 12.43
CA GLY A 29 -13.46 -4.40 12.74
C GLY A 29 -14.01 -3.22 11.95
N VAL A 30 -13.44 -2.97 10.75
CA VAL A 30 -13.85 -1.93 9.82
C VAL A 30 -14.57 -2.58 8.64
N PHE A 31 -15.70 -2.01 8.21
CA PHE A 31 -16.39 -2.48 7.00
C PHE A 31 -15.60 -2.04 5.77
N GLY A 32 -15.18 -3.01 4.94
CA GLY A 32 -14.42 -2.75 3.72
C GLY A 32 -15.32 -2.66 2.50
N THR A 33 -15.20 -1.57 1.75
CA THR A 33 -15.75 -1.40 0.39
C THR A 33 -14.60 -1.37 -0.62
N SER A 34 -14.88 -1.57 -1.91
CA SER A 34 -13.84 -1.63 -2.94
C SER A 34 -14.25 -0.99 -4.26
N ALA A 35 -13.28 -0.39 -4.95
CA ALA A 35 -13.32 -0.05 -6.35
C ALA A 35 -12.14 -0.73 -7.06
N ILE A 36 -12.42 -1.57 -8.04
CA ILE A 36 -11.41 -2.37 -8.75
C ILE A 36 -10.85 -1.55 -9.90
N THR A 37 -9.52 -1.46 -9.99
CA THR A 37 -8.80 -0.75 -11.07
C THR A 37 -8.31 -1.66 -12.17
N LEU A 38 -7.91 -2.88 -11.79
CA LEU A 38 -7.43 -3.92 -12.71
C LEU A 38 -7.72 -5.30 -12.11
N VAL A 39 -7.73 -6.31 -12.97
CA VAL A 39 -7.88 -7.72 -12.57
C VAL A 39 -6.64 -8.47 -13.01
N THR A 40 -6.09 -9.31 -12.15
CA THR A 40 -4.96 -10.18 -12.48
C THR A 40 -5.37 -11.66 -12.50
N ALA A 41 -4.76 -12.42 -13.39
CA ALA A 41 -4.66 -13.87 -13.27
C ALA A 41 -3.33 -14.14 -12.56
N GLN A 42 -3.36 -14.28 -11.25
CA GLN A 42 -2.21 -14.32 -10.36
C GLN A 42 -2.32 -15.45 -9.36
N ASN A 43 -1.19 -16.03 -9.01
CA ASN A 43 -1.02 -16.99 -7.92
C ASN A 43 0.32 -16.74 -7.21
N THR A 44 0.73 -17.64 -6.31
CA THR A 44 1.97 -17.49 -5.54
C THR A 44 3.25 -17.53 -6.37
N ARG A 45 3.20 -17.97 -7.64
CA ARG A 45 4.36 -18.07 -8.55
C ARG A 45 4.53 -16.83 -9.44
N GLY A 46 3.48 -16.03 -9.66
CA GLY A 46 3.55 -14.81 -10.48
C GLY A 46 2.21 -14.43 -11.09
N VAL A 47 2.25 -13.42 -11.97
CA VAL A 47 1.11 -12.90 -12.72
C VAL A 47 1.21 -13.38 -14.16
N SER A 48 0.18 -14.08 -14.65
CA SER A 48 0.12 -14.55 -16.02
C SER A 48 -0.66 -13.62 -16.96
N ARG A 49 -1.54 -12.79 -16.40
CA ARG A 49 -2.33 -11.83 -17.18
C ARG A 49 -2.80 -10.67 -16.31
N ILE A 50 -2.87 -9.48 -16.92
CA ILE A 50 -3.40 -8.25 -16.32
C ILE A 50 -4.44 -7.67 -17.27
N GLN A 51 -5.60 -7.29 -16.73
CA GLN A 51 -6.62 -6.54 -17.45
C GLN A 51 -6.91 -5.24 -16.68
N LEU A 52 -6.59 -4.10 -17.27
CA LEU A 52 -7.01 -2.80 -16.75
C LEU A 52 -8.50 -2.62 -16.98
N LEU A 53 -9.20 -2.00 -16.03
CA LEU A 53 -10.57 -1.54 -16.22
C LEU A 53 -10.57 -0.14 -16.84
N GLU A 54 -11.67 0.18 -17.53
CA GLU A 54 -11.85 1.52 -18.09
C GLU A 54 -12.03 2.56 -16.97
N PRO A 55 -11.45 3.77 -17.12
CA PRO A 55 -11.53 4.81 -16.09
C PRO A 55 -12.97 5.15 -15.66
N ASP A 56 -13.93 5.10 -16.58
CA ASP A 56 -15.32 5.45 -16.28
C ASP A 56 -16.00 4.44 -15.35
N ILE A 57 -15.72 3.13 -15.48
CA ILE A 57 -16.26 2.15 -14.54
C ILE A 57 -15.58 2.30 -13.16
N VAL A 58 -14.30 2.67 -13.11
CA VAL A 58 -13.61 2.91 -11.84
C VAL A 58 -14.21 4.13 -11.13
N ARG A 59 -14.46 5.23 -11.86
CA ARG A 59 -15.18 6.40 -11.32
C ARG A 59 -16.58 6.02 -10.80
N ALA A 60 -17.33 5.24 -11.58
CA ALA A 60 -18.67 4.83 -11.18
C ALA A 60 -18.67 4.01 -9.88
N GLN A 61 -17.71 3.09 -9.70
CA GLN A 61 -17.54 2.34 -8.45
C GLN A 61 -17.26 3.28 -7.26
N ILE A 62 -16.32 4.22 -7.43
CA ILE A 62 -15.95 5.17 -6.36
C ILE A 62 -17.17 6.02 -5.97
N ARG A 63 -17.89 6.57 -6.96
CA ARG A 63 -19.08 7.39 -6.72
C ARG A 63 -20.17 6.62 -5.99
N ALA A 64 -20.50 5.43 -6.46
CA ALA A 64 -21.53 4.58 -5.85
C ALA A 64 -21.23 4.28 -4.37
N VAL A 65 -19.95 4.06 -4.03
CA VAL A 65 -19.55 3.85 -2.64
C VAL A 65 -19.67 5.12 -1.80
N PHE A 66 -19.20 6.27 -2.30
CA PHE A 66 -19.27 7.52 -1.56
C PHE A 66 -20.70 8.09 -1.43
N GLU A 67 -21.60 7.75 -2.36
CA GLU A 67 -23.01 8.18 -2.32
C GLU A 67 -23.79 7.48 -1.20
N ASP A 68 -23.41 6.27 -0.82
CA ASP A 68 -24.18 5.44 0.12
C ASP A 68 -23.47 5.24 1.47
N PHE A 69 -22.13 5.16 1.47
CA PHE A 69 -21.37 4.83 2.67
C PHE A 69 -20.63 6.04 3.27
N PRO A 70 -20.64 6.20 4.62
CA PRO A 70 -19.86 7.22 5.32
C PRO A 70 -18.38 6.78 5.40
N ILE A 71 -17.65 6.97 4.31
CA ILE A 71 -16.25 6.56 4.21
C ILE A 71 -15.40 7.33 5.22
N ALA A 72 -14.64 6.62 6.05
CA ALA A 72 -13.79 7.16 7.10
C ALA A 72 -12.29 7.17 6.74
N ALA A 73 -11.86 6.37 5.78
CA ALA A 73 -10.53 6.42 5.18
C ALA A 73 -10.52 5.71 3.82
N VAL A 74 -9.57 6.10 2.96
CA VAL A 74 -9.35 5.51 1.63
C VAL A 74 -7.92 4.98 1.56
N LYS A 75 -7.75 3.82 0.92
CA LYS A 75 -6.44 3.30 0.52
C LYS A 75 -6.42 3.10 -0.98
N THR A 76 -5.36 3.54 -1.67
CA THR A 76 -5.10 3.14 -3.06
C THR A 76 -3.96 2.13 -3.13
N GLY A 77 -4.03 1.21 -4.09
CA GLY A 77 -2.97 0.25 -4.41
C GLY A 77 -2.58 0.31 -5.88
N ALA A 78 -2.50 -0.84 -6.59
CA ALA A 78 -2.17 -0.88 -8.00
C ALA A 78 -3.21 -0.13 -8.85
N LEU A 79 -2.80 0.92 -9.57
CA LEU A 79 -3.66 1.76 -10.40
C LEU A 79 -3.45 1.57 -11.92
N GLY A 80 -2.39 0.87 -12.33
CA GLY A 80 -2.18 0.49 -13.72
C GLY A 80 -1.56 1.56 -14.60
N ASN A 81 -2.26 2.66 -14.90
CA ASN A 81 -1.80 3.69 -15.83
C ASN A 81 -2.19 5.11 -15.40
N ALA A 82 -1.70 6.12 -16.13
CA ALA A 82 -1.97 7.53 -15.85
C ALA A 82 -3.46 7.87 -15.85
N ALA A 83 -4.22 7.36 -16.82
CA ALA A 83 -5.66 7.65 -16.93
C ALA A 83 -6.45 7.14 -15.71
N LEU A 84 -6.08 5.99 -15.14
CA LEU A 84 -6.67 5.48 -13.92
C LEU A 84 -6.25 6.29 -12.68
N VAL A 85 -4.98 6.71 -12.60
CA VAL A 85 -4.52 7.61 -11.52
C VAL A 85 -5.29 8.92 -11.55
N GLU A 86 -5.44 9.54 -12.72
CA GLU A 86 -6.20 10.79 -12.89
C GLU A 86 -7.68 10.61 -12.54
N ALA A 87 -8.29 9.51 -12.99
CA ALA A 87 -9.69 9.19 -12.68
C ALA A 87 -9.92 9.06 -11.17
N VAL A 88 -9.05 8.33 -10.48
CA VAL A 88 -9.10 8.16 -9.02
C VAL A 88 -8.89 9.50 -8.31
N ALA A 89 -7.87 10.27 -8.70
CA ALA A 89 -7.59 11.56 -8.10
C ALA A 89 -8.76 12.56 -8.26
N GLN A 90 -9.41 12.57 -9.43
CA GLN A 90 -10.59 13.42 -9.68
C GLN A 90 -11.75 13.08 -8.73
N GLU A 91 -12.04 11.80 -8.48
CA GLU A 91 -13.12 11.38 -7.58
C GLU A 91 -12.79 11.60 -6.09
N LEU A 92 -11.51 11.68 -5.75
CA LEU A 92 -11.06 11.91 -4.36
C LEU A 92 -10.88 13.39 -4.01
N ARG A 93 -10.80 14.29 -5.01
CA ARG A 93 -10.69 15.75 -4.75
C ARG A 93 -11.86 16.25 -3.94
N GLY A 94 -11.54 17.05 -2.90
CA GLY A 94 -12.54 17.64 -2.01
C GLY A 94 -13.18 16.65 -1.03
N ARG A 95 -12.71 15.40 -0.99
CA ARG A 95 -13.11 14.45 0.05
C ARG A 95 -12.22 14.65 1.28
N ASP A 96 -12.84 15.02 2.39
CA ASP A 96 -12.14 15.25 3.67
C ASP A 96 -12.02 13.92 4.46
N VAL A 97 -11.25 13.00 3.90
CA VAL A 97 -10.98 11.69 4.50
C VAL A 97 -9.49 11.32 4.34
N PRO A 98 -8.87 10.66 5.33
CA PRO A 98 -7.50 10.18 5.19
C PRO A 98 -7.31 9.30 3.95
N LEU A 99 -6.31 9.63 3.14
CA LEU A 99 -5.93 8.88 1.94
C LEU A 99 -4.53 8.28 2.11
N ILE A 100 -4.45 6.95 2.09
CA ILE A 100 -3.19 6.21 2.11
C ILE A 100 -2.88 5.72 0.69
N VAL A 101 -1.77 6.19 0.13
CA VAL A 101 -1.33 5.81 -1.21
C VAL A 101 -0.19 4.80 -1.11
N ASP A 102 -0.47 3.54 -1.47
CA ASP A 102 0.57 2.53 -1.68
C ASP A 102 0.93 2.53 -3.17
N PRO A 103 2.11 3.05 -3.57
CA PRO A 103 2.46 3.29 -4.96
C PRO A 103 2.95 1.99 -5.63
N VAL A 104 2.09 0.97 -5.66
CA VAL A 104 2.43 -0.36 -6.16
C VAL A 104 2.85 -0.30 -7.62
N MET A 105 4.14 -0.52 -7.90
CA MET A 105 4.71 -0.50 -9.25
C MET A 105 4.89 -1.89 -9.83
N LEU A 106 5.26 -2.86 -8.98
CA LEU A 106 5.54 -4.22 -9.39
C LEU A 106 4.74 -5.22 -8.56
N ALA A 107 4.32 -6.31 -9.20
CA ALA A 107 3.86 -7.50 -8.48
C ALA A 107 5.03 -8.18 -7.76
N LYS A 108 4.75 -9.07 -6.80
CA LYS A 108 5.79 -9.81 -6.06
C LYS A 108 6.71 -10.63 -6.99
N GLY A 109 6.23 -11.02 -8.16
CA GLY A 109 6.99 -11.72 -9.20
C GLY A 109 7.87 -10.83 -10.07
N GLY A 110 7.79 -9.50 -9.93
CA GLY A 110 8.51 -8.54 -10.77
C GLY A 110 7.71 -8.03 -11.99
N ASP A 111 6.48 -8.54 -12.18
CA ASP A 111 5.61 -8.07 -13.26
C ASP A 111 5.16 -6.63 -13.02
N ALA A 112 5.22 -5.78 -14.07
CA ALA A 112 4.82 -4.38 -13.98
C ALA A 112 3.30 -4.25 -13.78
N LEU A 113 2.89 -3.59 -12.69
CA LEU A 113 1.51 -3.25 -12.38
C LEU A 113 1.22 -1.75 -12.58
N LEU A 114 2.24 -0.94 -12.80
CA LEU A 114 2.14 0.48 -13.08
C LEU A 114 2.98 0.81 -14.32
N GLN A 115 2.39 1.51 -15.27
CA GLN A 115 3.10 2.00 -16.44
C GLN A 115 3.97 3.22 -16.07
N SER A 116 5.11 3.38 -16.73
CA SER A 116 6.07 4.45 -16.44
C SER A 116 5.47 5.86 -16.57
N ASN A 117 4.54 6.07 -17.49
CA ASN A 117 3.84 7.35 -17.68
C ASN A 117 2.89 7.71 -16.53
N ALA A 118 2.58 6.78 -15.64
CA ALA A 118 1.71 7.04 -14.50
C ALA A 118 2.44 7.70 -13.32
N ILE A 119 3.77 7.70 -13.28
CA ILE A 119 4.57 8.28 -12.19
C ILE A 119 4.32 9.78 -12.07
N GLU A 120 4.31 10.50 -13.20
CA GLU A 120 3.99 11.93 -13.23
C GLU A 120 2.56 12.20 -12.74
N ALA A 121 1.59 11.38 -13.13
CA ALA A 121 0.22 11.50 -12.67
C ALA A 121 0.09 11.24 -11.16
N LEU A 122 0.86 10.29 -10.60
CA LEU A 122 0.94 10.10 -9.14
C LEU A 122 1.42 11.37 -8.45
N HIS A 123 2.52 11.97 -8.90
CA HIS A 123 3.11 13.16 -8.32
C HIS A 123 2.19 14.39 -8.41
N THR A 124 1.58 14.60 -9.58
CA THR A 124 0.84 15.84 -9.86
C THR A 124 -0.62 15.78 -9.45
N GLN A 125 -1.24 14.59 -9.41
CA GLN A 125 -2.67 14.45 -9.22
C GLN A 125 -3.05 13.76 -7.91
N LEU A 126 -2.35 12.68 -7.52
CA LEU A 126 -2.78 11.85 -6.40
C LEU A 126 -2.02 12.15 -5.10
N PHE A 127 -0.70 12.32 -5.14
CA PHE A 127 0.11 12.61 -3.94
C PHE A 127 -0.29 13.91 -3.23
N PRO A 128 -0.69 15.00 -3.92
CA PRO A 128 -1.19 16.20 -3.23
C PRO A 128 -2.44 15.96 -2.37
N LEU A 129 -3.16 14.86 -2.59
CA LEU A 129 -4.34 14.47 -1.82
C LEU A 129 -4.00 13.50 -0.68
N ALA A 130 -2.78 12.95 -0.66
CA ALA A 130 -2.41 11.88 0.26
C ALA A 130 -2.16 12.37 1.69
N THR A 131 -2.70 11.64 2.65
CA THR A 131 -2.31 11.75 4.07
C THR A 131 -0.97 11.06 4.31
N LEU A 132 -0.68 9.99 3.58
CA LEU A 132 0.56 9.21 3.65
C LEU A 132 0.80 8.48 2.34
N VAL A 133 2.06 8.49 1.87
CA VAL A 133 2.52 7.59 0.81
C VAL A 133 3.43 6.53 1.42
N THR A 134 3.31 5.26 0.98
CA THR A 134 4.00 4.12 1.61
C THR A 134 4.90 3.35 0.64
N PRO A 135 5.93 3.95 0.03
CA PRO A 135 6.83 3.25 -0.89
C PRO A 135 7.77 2.30 -0.14
N ASN A 136 8.14 1.19 -0.79
CA ASN A 136 9.34 0.44 -0.45
C ASN A 136 10.60 1.15 -1.02
N LEU A 137 11.81 0.64 -0.70
CA LEU A 137 13.05 1.26 -1.17
C LEU A 137 13.13 1.41 -2.70
N PRO A 138 12.88 0.36 -3.52
CA PRO A 138 12.87 0.48 -4.98
C PRO A 138 11.81 1.45 -5.51
N GLU A 139 10.60 1.46 -4.95
CA GLU A 139 9.53 2.40 -5.30
C GLU A 139 9.94 3.84 -4.97
N ALA A 140 10.54 4.06 -3.80
CA ALA A 140 11.04 5.37 -3.41
C ALA A 140 12.15 5.88 -4.35
N GLU A 141 13.06 5.01 -4.78
CA GLU A 141 14.10 5.35 -5.76
C GLU A 141 13.48 5.85 -7.08
N ILE A 142 12.48 5.14 -7.59
CA ILE A 142 11.79 5.53 -8.82
C ILE A 142 11.05 6.86 -8.62
N LEU A 143 10.30 7.01 -7.53
CA LEU A 143 9.52 8.23 -7.23
C LEU A 143 10.41 9.45 -7.03
N LEU A 144 11.61 9.29 -6.51
CA LEU A 144 12.55 10.37 -6.24
C LEU A 144 13.56 10.60 -7.40
N GLY A 145 13.47 9.81 -8.49
CA GLY A 145 14.41 9.90 -9.61
C GLY A 145 15.83 9.47 -9.26
N LEU A 146 15.98 8.60 -8.26
CA LEU A 146 17.28 8.09 -7.80
C LEU A 146 17.68 6.87 -8.64
N LYS A 147 18.99 6.57 -8.63
CA LYS A 147 19.48 5.34 -9.28
C LYS A 147 18.99 4.10 -8.53
N ALA A 148 18.69 3.03 -9.27
CA ALA A 148 18.34 1.74 -8.68
C ALA A 148 19.45 1.26 -7.73
N GLY A 149 19.07 0.83 -6.53
CA GLY A 149 19.98 0.39 -5.48
C GLY A 149 20.63 1.52 -4.66
N PHE A 150 20.32 2.79 -4.94
CA PHE A 150 20.86 3.93 -4.19
C PHE A 150 20.48 3.86 -2.71
N LEU A 151 19.24 3.54 -2.39
CA LEU A 151 18.75 3.40 -1.01
C LEU A 151 19.08 2.05 -0.36
N SER A 152 19.88 1.20 -1.04
CA SER A 152 20.45 0.01 -0.41
C SER A 152 21.59 0.34 0.55
N ASP A 153 22.20 1.54 0.42
CA ASP A 153 23.19 2.08 1.35
C ASP A 153 22.51 2.87 2.46
N GLU A 154 22.77 2.48 3.71
CA GLU A 154 22.22 3.17 4.88
C GLU A 154 22.66 4.64 5.00
N ALA A 155 23.83 5.02 4.43
CA ALA A 155 24.28 6.40 4.43
C ALA A 155 23.36 7.27 3.55
N ASN A 156 22.97 6.76 2.38
CA ASN A 156 22.05 7.44 1.47
C ASN A 156 20.62 7.52 2.06
N VAL A 157 20.18 6.48 2.76
CA VAL A 157 18.91 6.53 3.52
C VAL A 157 18.98 7.63 4.58
N ARG A 158 20.07 7.70 5.36
CA ARG A 158 20.25 8.76 6.38
C ARG A 158 20.24 10.17 5.77
N GLU A 159 20.84 10.37 4.60
CA GLU A 159 20.79 11.64 3.88
C GLU A 159 19.36 12.00 3.48
N LEU A 160 18.60 11.05 2.92
CA LEU A 160 17.19 11.23 2.59
C LEU A 160 16.35 11.61 3.82
N LEU A 161 16.60 10.97 4.97
CA LEU A 161 15.89 11.23 6.23
C LEU A 161 16.12 12.63 6.80
N GLN A 162 17.18 13.34 6.38
CA GLN A 162 17.45 14.73 6.78
C GLN A 162 16.65 15.75 5.96
N GLN A 163 16.01 15.31 4.86
CA GLN A 163 15.20 16.18 4.02
C GLN A 163 13.76 16.22 4.56
N SER A 164 13.17 17.41 4.60
CA SER A 164 11.74 17.55 4.90
C SER A 164 10.93 17.14 3.67
N PRO A 165 10.12 16.08 3.74
CA PRO A 165 9.32 15.67 2.60
C PRO A 165 8.17 16.65 2.37
N PRO A 166 7.74 16.85 1.12
CA PRO A 166 6.59 17.70 0.79
C PRO A 166 5.26 17.14 1.35
N LEU A 167 5.23 15.84 1.62
CA LEU A 167 4.09 15.14 2.22
C LEU A 167 4.61 13.98 3.10
N PRO A 168 3.82 13.49 4.07
CA PRO A 168 4.21 12.35 4.90
C PRO A 168 4.53 11.11 4.06
N LEU A 169 5.69 10.48 4.37
CA LEU A 169 6.21 9.34 3.65
C LEU A 169 6.58 8.21 4.63
N LEU A 170 6.08 7.01 4.41
CA LEU A 170 6.55 5.80 5.09
C LEU A 170 7.48 5.01 4.18
N LEU A 171 8.78 5.16 4.38
CA LEU A 171 9.80 4.39 3.68
C LEU A 171 9.92 3.00 4.31
N LYS A 172 9.50 1.95 3.57
CA LYS A 172 9.45 0.57 4.06
C LYS A 172 10.80 -0.13 3.84
N GLY A 173 11.45 -0.58 4.90
CA GLY A 173 12.78 -1.23 4.86
C GLY A 173 12.80 -2.69 4.44
N GLY A 174 11.66 -3.29 4.11
CA GLY A 174 11.54 -4.73 3.81
C GLY A 174 12.42 -5.25 2.67
N HIS A 175 12.88 -4.40 1.76
CA HIS A 175 13.76 -4.71 0.64
C HIS A 175 15.25 -4.48 0.93
N GLY A 176 15.63 -4.00 2.11
CA GLY A 176 17.02 -3.93 2.54
C GLY A 176 17.65 -5.34 2.70
N THR A 177 18.98 -5.43 2.83
CA THR A 177 19.72 -6.70 2.91
C THR A 177 20.10 -7.10 4.34
N GLY A 178 19.93 -6.20 5.33
CA GLY A 178 20.35 -6.44 6.72
C GLY A 178 19.46 -7.42 7.49
N ALA A 179 19.96 -7.93 8.61
CA ALA A 179 19.22 -8.77 9.56
C ALA A 179 18.14 -7.99 10.31
N THR A 180 18.22 -6.65 10.32
CA THR A 180 17.26 -5.75 10.91
C THR A 180 16.59 -4.94 9.81
N LEU A 181 15.27 -4.83 9.89
CA LEU A 181 14.47 -3.97 9.02
C LEU A 181 14.25 -2.63 9.72
N HIS A 182 14.35 -1.54 8.96
CA HIS A 182 14.08 -0.20 9.43
C HIS A 182 12.97 0.41 8.58
N ASP A 183 11.85 0.77 9.19
CA ASP A 183 10.80 1.55 8.55
C ASP A 183 10.86 2.97 9.09
N HIS A 184 10.84 3.97 8.19
CA HIS A 184 10.99 5.37 8.53
C HIS A 184 9.76 6.15 8.12
N LEU A 185 9.06 6.75 9.08
CA LEU A 185 7.98 7.70 8.84
C LEU A 185 8.58 9.11 8.86
N LEU A 186 8.65 9.70 7.67
CA LEU A 186 9.12 11.07 7.46
C LEU A 186 7.89 12.00 7.55
N LEU A 187 7.97 12.95 8.47
CA LEU A 187 6.98 14.01 8.67
C LEU A 187 7.67 15.36 8.47
N ARG A 188 6.90 16.45 8.37
CA ARG A 188 7.46 17.80 8.25
C ARG A 188 8.34 18.21 9.44
N ASP A 189 7.96 17.72 10.62
CA ASP A 189 8.54 18.08 11.93
C ASP A 189 9.49 17.02 12.48
N GLY A 190 9.81 15.99 11.70
CA GLY A 190 10.79 14.99 12.09
C GLY A 190 10.59 13.62 11.48
N VAL A 191 11.41 12.69 11.93
CA VAL A 191 11.41 11.29 11.47
C VAL A 191 11.20 10.37 12.67
N GLN A 192 10.25 9.43 12.52
CA GLN A 192 10.10 8.32 13.44
C GLN A 192 10.59 7.04 12.79
N THR A 193 11.45 6.30 13.47
CA THR A 193 12.02 5.04 12.98
C THR A 193 11.62 3.89 13.88
N TRP A 194 11.20 2.79 13.26
CA TRP A 194 11.01 1.51 13.94
C TRP A 194 11.96 0.48 13.36
N SER A 195 12.55 -0.29 14.25
CA SER A 195 13.44 -1.40 13.90
C SER A 195 12.83 -2.73 14.32
N SER A 196 13.00 -3.75 13.50
CA SER A 196 12.55 -5.11 13.83
C SER A 196 13.47 -6.16 13.18
N PRO A 197 13.71 -7.31 13.83
CA PRO A 197 14.42 -8.42 13.20
C PRO A 197 13.71 -8.86 11.93
N ARG A 198 14.47 -9.20 10.89
CA ARG A 198 13.93 -9.78 9.66
C ARG A 198 13.36 -11.17 9.96
N LEU A 199 12.15 -11.42 9.47
CA LEU A 199 11.56 -12.76 9.51
C LEU A 199 11.97 -13.53 8.26
N GLU A 200 12.51 -14.72 8.46
CA GLU A 200 12.75 -15.67 7.36
C GLU A 200 11.43 -16.35 7.00
N SER A 201 10.76 -15.85 5.97
CA SER A 201 9.49 -16.38 5.51
C SER A 201 9.35 -16.25 4.00
N ARG A 202 8.80 -17.28 3.37
CA ARG A 202 8.34 -17.21 1.97
C ARG A 202 6.95 -16.59 1.83
N SER A 203 6.22 -16.44 2.93
CA SER A 203 4.86 -15.92 2.97
C SER A 203 4.84 -14.39 3.13
N THR A 204 5.37 -13.69 2.13
CA THR A 204 5.49 -12.22 2.14
C THR A 204 4.66 -11.56 1.02
N HIS A 205 3.82 -12.35 0.32
CA HIS A 205 2.95 -11.80 -0.71
C HIS A 205 1.85 -10.91 -0.09
N GLY A 206 1.76 -9.68 -0.59
CA GLY A 206 0.77 -8.70 -0.13
C GLY A 206 1.12 -7.94 1.15
N THR A 207 2.36 -8.04 1.67
CA THR A 207 2.77 -7.29 2.89
C THR A 207 2.57 -5.78 2.77
N GLY A 208 2.88 -5.18 1.61
CA GLY A 208 2.67 -3.75 1.35
C GLY A 208 1.19 -3.39 1.39
N CYS A 209 0.36 -4.12 0.64
CA CYS A 209 -1.10 -3.93 0.62
C CYS A 209 -1.69 -4.05 2.02
N THR A 210 -1.32 -5.10 2.76
CA THR A 210 -1.80 -5.34 4.12
C THR A 210 -1.38 -4.23 5.08
N LEU A 211 -0.13 -3.74 4.99
CA LEU A 211 0.36 -2.64 5.81
C LEU A 211 -0.44 -1.35 5.55
N SER A 212 -0.56 -0.95 4.30
CA SER A 212 -1.26 0.28 3.92
C SER A 212 -2.76 0.21 4.25
N ALA A 213 -3.41 -0.95 4.09
CA ALA A 213 -4.79 -1.17 4.50
C ALA A 213 -4.97 -1.12 6.02
N ALA A 214 -4.05 -1.70 6.80
CA ALA A 214 -4.09 -1.64 8.26
C ALA A 214 -3.90 -0.21 8.77
N ILE A 215 -3.01 0.59 8.15
CA ILE A 215 -2.85 2.02 8.47
C ILE A 215 -4.17 2.75 8.21
N ALA A 216 -4.80 2.55 7.04
CA ALA A 216 -6.08 3.16 6.71
C ALA A 216 -7.18 2.77 7.73
N ALA A 217 -7.25 1.50 8.13
CA ALA A 217 -8.19 1.02 9.15
C ALA A 217 -7.98 1.72 10.50
N HIS A 218 -6.73 1.85 10.96
CA HIS A 218 -6.44 2.53 12.23
C HIS A 218 -6.73 4.03 12.19
N LEU A 219 -6.47 4.71 11.06
CA LEU A 219 -6.87 6.11 10.88
C LEU A 219 -8.40 6.26 10.89
N ALA A 220 -9.13 5.38 10.20
CA ALA A 220 -10.60 5.36 10.24
C ALA A 220 -11.14 5.18 11.67
N LEU A 221 -10.43 4.45 12.53
CA LEU A 221 -10.76 4.26 13.94
C LEU A 221 -10.30 5.42 14.84
N GLY A 222 -9.68 6.48 14.28
CA GLY A 222 -9.28 7.70 14.98
C GLY A 222 -7.89 7.66 15.61
N ALA A 223 -7.05 6.68 15.27
CA ALA A 223 -5.67 6.67 15.73
C ALA A 223 -4.85 7.78 15.03
N PRO A 224 -3.93 8.49 15.73
CA PRO A 224 -2.97 9.39 15.08
C PRO A 224 -2.02 8.60 14.17
N LEU A 225 -1.51 9.25 13.12
CA LEU A 225 -0.72 8.60 12.07
C LEU A 225 0.46 7.76 12.58
N PRO A 226 1.33 8.22 13.51
CA PRO A 226 2.42 7.39 14.01
C PRO A 226 1.94 6.11 14.70
N LEU A 227 0.87 6.18 15.49
CA LEU A 227 0.29 5.03 16.17
C LEU A 227 -0.40 4.07 15.18
N ALA A 228 -1.02 4.60 14.12
CA ALA A 228 -1.61 3.79 13.05
C ALA A 228 -0.53 2.97 12.32
N VAL A 229 0.61 3.59 12.01
CA VAL A 229 1.77 2.91 11.41
C VAL A 229 2.33 1.83 12.34
N GLU A 230 2.56 2.15 13.62
CA GLU A 230 3.09 1.21 14.59
C GLU A 230 2.20 -0.04 14.73
N ARG A 231 0.89 0.15 14.91
CA ARG A 231 -0.08 -0.96 15.02
C ARG A 231 -0.16 -1.80 13.76
N ALA A 232 -0.13 -1.16 12.58
CA ALA A 232 -0.12 -1.84 11.29
C ALA A 232 1.12 -2.72 11.12
N ARG A 233 2.29 -2.24 11.53
CA ARG A 233 3.55 -3.00 11.51
C ARG A 233 3.47 -4.25 12.41
N HIS A 234 2.96 -4.10 13.64
CA HIS A 234 2.76 -5.24 14.55
C HIS A 234 1.80 -6.28 13.96
N TYR A 235 0.71 -5.84 13.36
CA TYR A 235 -0.24 -6.73 12.69
C TYR A 235 0.41 -7.48 11.52
N VAL A 236 1.11 -6.79 10.62
CA VAL A 236 1.78 -7.43 9.49
C VAL A 236 2.82 -8.44 9.95
N ARG A 237 3.58 -8.13 11.01
CA ARG A 237 4.55 -9.04 11.58
C ARG A 237 3.88 -10.33 12.09
N ALA A 238 2.83 -10.22 12.89
CA ALA A 238 2.05 -11.37 13.38
C ALA A 238 1.45 -12.18 12.22
N ALA A 239 0.97 -11.50 11.18
CA ALA A 239 0.43 -12.14 9.98
C ALA A 239 1.48 -12.96 9.20
N ILE A 240 2.75 -12.51 9.16
CA ILE A 240 3.86 -13.26 8.55
C ILE A 240 4.26 -14.44 9.44
N GLU A 241 4.40 -14.23 10.75
CA GLU A 241 4.79 -15.27 11.72
C GLU A 241 3.81 -16.45 11.74
N GLN A 242 2.50 -16.17 11.57
CA GLN A 242 1.44 -17.18 11.57
C GLN A 242 1.00 -17.60 10.16
N ALA A 243 1.81 -17.33 9.14
CA ALA A 243 1.44 -17.60 7.75
C ALA A 243 1.12 -19.08 7.50
N PRO A 244 0.06 -19.41 6.72
CA PRO A 244 -0.40 -20.79 6.54
C PRO A 244 0.46 -21.63 5.61
N GLY A 245 1.52 -21.09 4.99
CA GLY A 245 2.41 -21.80 4.09
C GLY A 245 1.78 -22.25 2.77
N LEU A 246 0.74 -21.58 2.29
CA LEU A 246 0.01 -21.93 1.08
C LEU A 246 0.77 -21.56 -0.20
N GLY A 247 0.64 -22.41 -1.22
CA GLY A 247 1.25 -22.21 -2.53
C GLY A 247 2.71 -22.64 -2.60
N SER A 248 3.25 -22.69 -3.81
CA SER A 248 4.64 -23.16 -4.08
C SER A 248 5.64 -22.01 -4.28
N GLY A 249 5.17 -20.78 -4.40
CA GLY A 249 5.98 -19.58 -4.57
C GLY A 249 5.94 -18.66 -3.34
N ALA A 250 5.87 -17.34 -3.56
CA ALA A 250 5.66 -16.36 -2.48
C ALA A 250 4.24 -16.50 -1.93
N GLY A 251 4.09 -17.12 -0.77
CA GLY A 251 2.79 -17.44 -0.18
C GLY A 251 2.11 -16.23 0.47
N PRO A 252 0.79 -16.30 0.71
CA PRO A 252 0.06 -15.28 1.45
C PRO A 252 0.38 -15.34 2.94
N MET A 253 0.17 -14.20 3.62
CA MET A 253 0.18 -14.11 5.07
C MET A 253 -1.11 -14.65 5.69
N GLN A 254 -1.13 -14.83 7.02
CA GLN A 254 -2.34 -15.05 7.79
C GLN A 254 -3.01 -13.71 8.10
N HIS A 255 -4.05 -13.33 7.31
CA HIS A 255 -4.74 -12.06 7.52
C HIS A 255 -5.60 -12.02 8.80
N PHE A 256 -5.80 -13.16 9.48
CA PHE A 256 -6.50 -13.27 10.75
C PHE A 256 -5.58 -13.92 11.80
N PRO A 257 -4.43 -13.28 12.14
CA PRO A 257 -3.54 -13.84 13.16
C PRO A 257 -4.24 -13.87 14.52
N VAL A 258 -3.96 -14.91 15.31
CA VAL A 258 -4.43 -15.00 16.69
C VAL A 258 -3.70 -13.95 17.51
N ARG A 259 -4.46 -13.23 18.37
CA ARG A 259 -3.94 -12.18 19.27
C ARG A 259 -3.23 -12.74 20.47
#